data_eef46329488cc9528984da3ec7d20ad6
#
_entry.id   eef46329488cc9528984da3ec7d20ad6
#
_cell.length_a   1.000
_cell.length_b   1.000
_cell.length_c   1.000
_cell.angle_alpha   90.00
_cell.angle_beta   90.00
_cell.angle_gamma   90.00
#
_symmetry.space_group_name_H-M   'P 1'
#
loop_
_entity.id
_entity.type
_entity.pdbx_description
1 polymer ?
#
loop_
_entity_poly.entity_id
_entity_poly.type
_entity_poly.pdbx_seq_one_letter_code
_entity_poly.pdbx_strand_id
1 'polypeptide(L)'
;YEICACLVGSEMCIRDSIRKVQDLHLPWEILTDINILIVGASGLIGRALVDTLMQLPDKTFHLYAGVRDLVYAQSCFMRYKDDESFTLIQCDVTALIPFDIDFHYIIHAASYAGPAAFHNDPVGVMKANILGVDNLFSYGEQHNLRRLLYVSSGEVYGEGNGIPFREEDSGSLDWASLRACYPAAKRTAETLCIAYAAQFQIETVIARPCHIYGPFYTSKDDRAYAQFIRNVLAGENIILRSSGLQQRSWCYVVDCVFALLYVLLKGKTKNAYNIADVRSNVSIREFAEMIALKSEREVIFDLPDNTGKNKPIISQAIFNTEKINKIGWFPQWKLEEGVSHTLNTLISVDGTYI
;
A
#
# COMPACT_ATOMS: atom_id res chain seq x y z
N TYR A 1 16.03 23.39 8.38
CA TYR A 1 17.11 23.85 7.50
C TYR A 1 17.69 22.67 6.78
N GLU A 2 17.55 22.68 5.43
CA GLU A 2 18.41 21.99 4.50
C GLU A 2 18.90 20.60 4.92
N ILE A 3 18.15 19.59 4.60
CA ILE A 3 18.82 18.36 4.20
C ILE A 3 18.00 17.73 3.09
N CYS A 4 18.23 18.23 1.91
CA CYS A 4 18.28 17.45 0.71
C CYS A 4 19.50 17.90 -0.07
N ALA A 5 20.70 17.69 0.49
CA ALA A 5 21.86 17.51 -0.32
C ALA A 5 21.69 16.12 -0.98
N CYS A 6 20.90 16.04 -2.03
CA CYS A 6 21.11 15.06 -3.06
C CYS A 6 22.55 15.29 -3.51
N LEU A 7 23.44 14.42 -3.08
CA LEU A 7 24.80 14.35 -3.59
C LEU A 7 24.72 14.38 -5.12
N VAL A 8 25.46 15.29 -5.70
CA VAL A 8 25.64 15.47 -7.13
C VAL A 8 26.14 14.15 -7.74
N GLY A 9 25.21 13.43 -8.37
CA GLY A 9 25.50 12.14 -9.03
C GLY A 9 24.24 11.35 -9.26
N SER A 10 23.41 11.77 -10.23
CA SER A 10 22.48 11.00 -11.08
C SER A 10 21.57 9.89 -10.51
N GLU A 11 21.41 9.67 -9.22
CA GLU A 11 20.49 8.62 -8.74
C GLU A 11 19.24 9.22 -8.12
N MET A 12 18.12 9.04 -8.84
CA MET A 12 16.80 9.53 -8.48
C MET A 12 16.34 8.94 -7.13
N CYS A 13 15.97 9.79 -6.18
CA CYS A 13 15.37 9.36 -4.91
C CYS A 13 13.84 9.27 -5.03
N ILE A 14 13.17 8.75 -3.99
CA ILE A 14 11.70 8.63 -4.01
C ILE A 14 10.99 9.98 -4.20
N ARG A 15 11.56 11.09 -3.74
CA ARG A 15 10.96 12.41 -3.90
C ARG A 15 10.86 12.82 -5.36
N ASP A 16 11.89 12.51 -6.17
CA ASP A 16 11.87 12.79 -7.60
C ASP A 16 10.86 11.91 -8.31
N SER A 17 10.73 10.64 -7.86
CA SER A 17 9.68 9.75 -8.36
C SER A 17 8.29 10.29 -8.04
N ILE A 18 8.05 10.75 -6.82
CA ILE A 18 6.76 11.31 -6.38
C ILE A 18 6.40 12.58 -7.16
N ARG A 19 7.37 13.45 -7.47
CA ARG A 19 7.13 14.68 -8.25
C ARG A 19 6.53 14.42 -9.63
N LYS A 20 6.75 13.25 -10.21
CA LYS A 20 6.10 12.86 -11.47
C LYS A 20 4.57 12.75 -11.39
N VAL A 21 3.97 12.90 -10.20
CA VAL A 21 2.50 13.05 -10.06
C VAL A 21 1.95 14.20 -10.91
N GLN A 22 2.75 15.24 -11.11
CA GLN A 22 2.39 16.41 -11.91
C GLN A 22 2.20 16.07 -13.39
N ASP A 23 2.87 15.02 -13.88
CA ASP A 23 2.80 14.55 -15.26
C ASP A 23 1.62 13.59 -15.50
N LEU A 24 0.85 13.24 -14.45
CA LEU A 24 -0.28 12.35 -14.60
C LEU A 24 -1.48 13.07 -15.22
N HIS A 25 -2.01 12.50 -16.30
CA HIS A 25 -3.22 12.99 -16.95
C HIS A 25 -4.48 12.57 -16.19
N LEU A 26 -4.68 13.18 -15.02
CA LEU A 26 -5.83 12.95 -14.15
C LEU A 26 -6.70 14.22 -14.08
N PRO A 27 -8.01 14.07 -13.88
CA PRO A 27 -8.95 15.20 -13.75
C PRO A 27 -8.81 15.84 -12.36
N TRP A 28 -7.71 16.56 -12.12
CA TRP A 28 -7.37 17.17 -10.84
C TRP A 28 -8.40 18.21 -10.37
N GLU A 29 -9.13 18.83 -11.30
CA GLU A 29 -10.22 19.76 -11.03
C GLU A 29 -11.34 19.15 -10.16
N ILE A 30 -11.48 17.83 -10.14
CA ILE A 30 -12.44 17.12 -9.26
C ILE A 30 -12.08 17.30 -7.77
N LEU A 31 -10.80 17.57 -7.47
CA LEU A 31 -10.31 17.75 -6.12
C LEU A 31 -10.37 19.22 -5.64
N THR A 32 -10.98 20.13 -6.43
CA THR A 32 -11.08 21.53 -6.06
C THR A 32 -12.06 21.75 -4.91
N ASP A 33 -11.65 22.51 -3.89
CA ASP A 33 -12.43 22.92 -2.72
C ASP A 33 -13.06 21.74 -1.96
N ILE A 34 -12.29 20.65 -1.78
CA ILE A 34 -12.74 19.46 -1.07
C ILE A 34 -11.81 19.07 0.08
N ASN A 35 -12.35 18.29 1.00
CA ASN A 35 -11.58 17.62 2.04
C ASN A 35 -11.33 16.14 1.66
N ILE A 36 -10.09 15.71 1.76
CA ILE A 36 -9.65 14.33 1.51
C ILE A 36 -9.16 13.75 2.83
N LEU A 37 -9.71 12.63 3.26
CA LEU A 37 -9.21 11.87 4.41
C LEU A 37 -8.44 10.65 3.93
N ILE A 38 -7.20 10.49 4.39
CA ILE A 38 -6.43 9.24 4.24
C ILE A 38 -6.32 8.60 5.61
N VAL A 39 -6.99 7.47 5.84
CA VAL A 39 -6.83 6.69 7.08
C VAL A 39 -5.75 5.63 6.90
N GLY A 40 -4.88 5.48 7.91
CA GLY A 40 -3.64 4.70 7.78
C GLY A 40 -2.51 5.47 7.10
N ALA A 41 -2.54 6.80 7.22
CA ALA A 41 -1.62 7.71 6.55
C ALA A 41 -0.13 7.46 6.90
N SER A 42 0.20 6.96 8.09
CA SER A 42 1.59 6.67 8.49
C SER A 42 2.14 5.32 8.00
N GLY A 43 1.33 4.49 7.33
CA GLY A 43 1.78 3.23 6.71
C GLY A 43 2.51 3.44 5.39
N LEU A 44 3.09 2.36 4.82
CA LEU A 44 3.85 2.40 3.55
C LEU A 44 3.10 3.13 2.43
N ILE A 45 1.89 2.69 2.12
CA ILE A 45 1.07 3.28 1.04
C ILE A 45 0.53 4.65 1.46
N GLY A 46 0.04 4.77 2.70
CA GLY A 46 -0.55 6.01 3.20
C GLY A 46 0.44 7.17 3.20
N ARG A 47 1.68 6.94 3.66
CA ARG A 47 2.73 7.96 3.64
C ARG A 47 3.08 8.39 2.23
N ALA A 48 3.23 7.44 1.31
CA ALA A 48 3.49 7.74 -0.08
C ALA A 48 2.33 8.52 -0.74
N LEU A 49 1.06 8.22 -0.37
CA LEU A 49 -0.12 8.97 -0.83
C LEU A 49 -0.11 10.42 -0.34
N VAL A 50 0.12 10.62 0.96
CA VAL A 50 0.24 11.98 1.54
C VAL A 50 1.33 12.76 0.81
N ASP A 51 2.53 12.17 0.71
CA ASP A 51 3.67 12.83 0.06
C ASP A 51 3.38 13.15 -1.40
N THR A 52 2.66 12.27 -2.11
CA THR A 52 2.30 12.47 -3.51
C THR A 52 1.29 13.60 -3.69
N LEU A 53 0.20 13.61 -2.93
CA LEU A 53 -0.81 14.67 -3.03
C LEU A 53 -0.24 16.03 -2.62
N MET A 54 0.62 16.06 -1.61
CA MET A 54 1.27 17.30 -1.16
C MET A 54 2.31 17.86 -2.14
N GLN A 55 2.71 17.11 -3.19
CA GLN A 55 3.56 17.62 -4.28
C GLN A 55 2.79 18.26 -5.45
N LEU A 56 1.46 18.19 -5.44
CA LEU A 56 0.67 18.90 -6.46
C LEU A 56 0.87 20.42 -6.31
N PRO A 57 1.14 21.14 -7.43
CA PRO A 57 1.51 22.56 -7.36
C PRO A 57 0.35 23.45 -6.88
N ASP A 58 -0.86 23.19 -7.38
CA ASP A 58 -2.06 24.00 -7.10
C ASP A 58 -3.02 23.20 -6.21
N LYS A 59 -2.66 23.03 -4.92
CA LYS A 59 -3.51 22.34 -3.95
C LYS A 59 -4.71 23.20 -3.60
N THR A 60 -5.85 22.89 -4.18
CA THR A 60 -7.14 23.50 -3.87
C THR A 60 -8.00 22.63 -2.95
N PHE A 61 -7.44 21.54 -2.45
CA PHE A 61 -8.06 20.64 -1.48
C PHE A 61 -7.37 20.74 -0.12
N HIS A 62 -8.07 20.30 0.93
CA HIS A 62 -7.48 20.11 2.24
C HIS A 62 -7.28 18.60 2.52
N LEU A 63 -6.05 18.21 2.88
CA LEU A 63 -5.67 16.82 3.14
C LEU A 63 -5.62 16.54 4.64
N TYR A 64 -6.43 15.60 5.08
CA TYR A 64 -6.42 15.09 6.45
C TYR A 64 -5.72 13.73 6.50
N ALA A 65 -4.64 13.66 7.27
CA ALA A 65 -3.89 12.42 7.50
C ALA A 65 -4.36 11.75 8.79
N GLY A 66 -5.21 10.74 8.67
CA GLY A 66 -5.77 9.98 9.78
C GLY A 66 -4.82 8.87 10.23
N VAL A 67 -4.38 8.93 11.50
CA VAL A 67 -3.41 8.01 12.09
C VAL A 67 -3.82 7.62 13.52
N ARG A 68 -3.38 6.45 14.00
CA ARG A 68 -3.61 6.03 15.39
C ARG A 68 -2.55 6.58 16.35
N ASP A 69 -1.31 6.60 15.92
CA ASP A 69 -0.15 7.08 16.69
C ASP A 69 0.27 8.46 16.17
N LEU A 70 -0.21 9.51 16.84
CA LEU A 70 0.10 10.89 16.49
C LEU A 70 1.59 11.22 16.67
N VAL A 71 2.24 10.70 17.72
CA VAL A 71 3.64 11.01 18.03
C VAL A 71 4.55 10.51 16.90
N TYR A 72 4.36 9.26 16.49
CA TYR A 72 5.07 8.71 15.34
C TYR A 72 4.76 9.47 14.06
N ALA A 73 3.48 9.77 13.82
CA ALA A 73 3.08 10.44 12.59
C ALA A 73 3.56 11.90 12.50
N GLN A 74 3.71 12.60 13.61
CA GLN A 74 4.30 13.94 13.63
C GLN A 74 5.74 13.93 13.09
N SER A 75 6.55 12.91 13.42
CA SER A 75 7.89 12.77 12.83
C SER A 75 7.84 12.49 11.33
N CYS A 76 6.87 11.68 10.87
CA CYS A 76 6.71 11.35 9.46
C CYS A 76 6.33 12.57 8.59
N PHE A 77 5.52 13.48 9.14
CA PHE A 77 4.91 14.60 8.41
C PHE A 77 5.38 15.98 8.87
N MET A 78 6.48 16.06 9.61
CA MET A 78 7.06 17.30 10.15
C MET A 78 7.18 18.41 9.10
N ARG A 79 7.51 18.05 7.84
CA ARG A 79 7.67 18.98 6.72
C ARG A 79 6.38 19.67 6.29
N TYR A 80 5.21 19.13 6.67
CA TYR A 80 3.89 19.70 6.33
C TYR A 80 3.22 20.39 7.53
N LYS A 81 3.90 20.51 8.68
CA LYS A 81 3.31 21.05 9.91
C LYS A 81 2.74 22.46 9.79
N ASP A 82 3.32 23.27 8.89
CA ASP A 82 2.96 24.67 8.67
C ASP A 82 2.24 24.86 7.30
N ASP A 83 1.87 23.77 6.61
CA ASP A 83 1.12 23.85 5.34
C ASP A 83 -0.38 23.88 5.63
N GLU A 84 -1.04 25.01 5.28
CA GLU A 84 -2.46 25.24 5.54
C GLU A 84 -3.38 24.22 4.86
N SER A 85 -2.92 23.52 3.84
CA SER A 85 -3.68 22.47 3.14
C SER A 85 -3.54 21.09 3.78
N PHE A 86 -2.85 20.95 4.95
CA PHE A 86 -2.58 19.69 5.59
C PHE A 86 -2.97 19.67 7.06
N THR A 87 -3.67 18.65 7.51
CA THR A 87 -3.98 18.43 8.92
C THR A 87 -3.75 16.98 9.33
N LEU A 88 -2.96 16.78 10.38
CA LEU A 88 -2.77 15.49 11.01
C LEU A 88 -3.83 15.27 12.10
N ILE A 89 -4.61 14.17 12.00
CA ILE A 89 -5.68 13.85 12.95
C ILE A 89 -5.52 12.45 13.54
N GLN A 90 -5.91 12.30 14.81
CA GLN A 90 -5.96 10.98 15.43
C GLN A 90 -7.25 10.28 15.02
N CYS A 91 -7.12 9.15 14.31
CA CYS A 91 -8.25 8.40 13.79
C CYS A 91 -7.99 6.89 13.93
N ASP A 92 -8.78 6.23 14.78
CA ASP A 92 -8.86 4.78 14.83
C ASP A 92 -10.13 4.34 14.09
N VAL A 93 -9.96 3.69 12.95
CA VAL A 93 -11.09 3.25 12.11
C VAL A 93 -11.97 2.18 12.79
N THR A 94 -11.49 1.55 13.87
CA THR A 94 -12.29 0.57 14.64
C THR A 94 -13.23 1.21 15.66
N ALA A 95 -13.14 2.53 15.82
CA ALA A 95 -14.00 3.34 16.67
C ALA A 95 -14.85 4.29 15.83
N LEU A 96 -15.86 4.92 16.46
CA LEU A 96 -16.63 5.98 15.80
C LEU A 96 -15.71 7.14 15.41
N ILE A 97 -15.94 7.72 14.27
CA ILE A 97 -15.16 8.85 13.75
C ILE A 97 -15.65 10.13 14.49
N PRO A 98 -14.79 10.76 15.31
CA PRO A 98 -15.23 11.80 16.26
C PRO A 98 -15.19 13.23 15.68
N PHE A 99 -15.20 13.39 14.36
CA PHE A 99 -15.05 14.69 13.70
C PHE A 99 -16.39 15.16 13.13
N ASP A 100 -16.59 16.46 13.11
CA ASP A 100 -17.70 17.13 12.42
C ASP A 100 -17.13 17.89 11.19
N ILE A 101 -16.62 17.10 10.22
CA ILE A 101 -15.95 17.60 9.02
C ILE A 101 -16.48 16.84 7.81
N ASP A 102 -16.90 17.53 6.78
CA ASP A 102 -17.28 16.91 5.52
C ASP A 102 -16.04 16.38 4.78
N PHE A 103 -15.74 15.08 4.90
CA PHE A 103 -14.73 14.42 4.07
C PHE A 103 -15.38 13.96 2.76
N HIS A 104 -15.16 14.73 1.69
CA HIS A 104 -15.74 14.44 0.38
C HIS A 104 -15.14 13.18 -0.27
N TYR A 105 -13.86 12.92 -0.01
CA TYR A 105 -13.16 11.73 -0.44
C TYR A 105 -12.46 11.06 0.74
N ILE A 106 -12.62 9.74 0.85
CA ILE A 106 -11.94 8.95 1.87
C ILE A 106 -11.12 7.86 1.19
N ILE A 107 -9.83 7.76 1.56
CA ILE A 107 -8.95 6.66 1.15
C ILE A 107 -8.68 5.80 2.37
N HIS A 108 -9.24 4.60 2.40
CA HIS A 108 -9.06 3.67 3.51
C HIS A 108 -7.86 2.75 3.23
N ALA A 109 -6.67 3.14 3.73
CA ALA A 109 -5.42 2.39 3.66
C ALA A 109 -5.00 1.78 5.01
N ALA A 110 -5.85 1.91 6.05
CA ALA A 110 -5.56 1.37 7.38
C ALA A 110 -5.82 -0.14 7.40
N SER A 111 -4.77 -0.92 7.55
CA SER A 111 -4.86 -2.37 7.78
C SER A 111 -3.52 -2.89 8.28
N TYR A 112 -3.56 -3.92 9.10
CA TYR A 112 -2.39 -4.73 9.41
C TYR A 112 -2.17 -5.72 8.26
N ALA A 113 -1.02 -5.64 7.60
CA ALA A 113 -0.72 -6.46 6.41
C ALA A 113 0.52 -7.36 6.58
N GLY A 114 1.03 -7.51 7.79
CA GLY A 114 2.21 -8.32 8.09
C GLY A 114 1.85 -9.68 8.71
N PRO A 115 2.62 -10.74 8.45
CA PRO A 115 2.40 -12.08 9.00
C PRO A 115 2.31 -12.13 10.54
N ALA A 116 3.11 -11.34 11.26
CA ALA A 116 3.05 -11.28 12.72
C ALA A 116 1.69 -10.80 13.23
N ALA A 117 1.07 -9.83 12.56
CA ALA A 117 -0.27 -9.36 12.94
C ALA A 117 -1.32 -10.44 12.74
N PHE A 118 -1.22 -11.24 11.67
CA PHE A 118 -2.15 -12.33 11.41
C PHE A 118 -2.10 -13.44 12.47
N HIS A 119 -0.94 -13.59 13.11
CA HIS A 119 -0.74 -14.57 14.17
C HIS A 119 -1.06 -14.00 15.57
N ASN A 120 -0.62 -12.78 15.85
CA ASN A 120 -0.66 -12.21 17.20
C ASN A 120 -1.96 -11.45 17.49
N ASP A 121 -2.61 -10.86 16.47
CA ASP A 121 -3.85 -10.08 16.60
C ASP A 121 -4.81 -10.28 15.42
N PRO A 122 -5.22 -11.52 15.11
CA PRO A 122 -6.14 -11.81 13.99
C PRO A 122 -7.48 -11.10 14.12
N VAL A 123 -7.98 -10.91 15.35
CA VAL A 123 -9.24 -10.19 15.61
C VAL A 123 -9.10 -8.71 15.27
N GLY A 124 -8.00 -8.06 15.66
CA GLY A 124 -7.70 -6.68 15.28
C GLY A 124 -7.54 -6.49 13.77
N VAL A 125 -6.92 -7.47 13.08
CA VAL A 125 -6.85 -7.50 11.61
C VAL A 125 -8.25 -7.49 10.99
N MET A 126 -9.16 -8.34 11.47
CA MET A 126 -10.54 -8.41 10.97
C MET A 126 -11.29 -7.12 11.26
N LYS A 127 -11.25 -6.63 12.51
CA LYS A 127 -11.93 -5.39 12.92
C LYS A 127 -11.48 -4.18 12.10
N ALA A 128 -10.18 -3.99 11.91
CA ALA A 128 -9.64 -2.85 11.15
C ALA A 128 -10.17 -2.81 9.70
N ASN A 129 -10.43 -3.95 9.08
CA ASN A 129 -10.95 -4.03 7.74
C ASN A 129 -12.48 -3.94 7.70
N ILE A 130 -13.19 -4.69 8.54
CA ILE A 130 -14.67 -4.79 8.49
C ILE A 130 -15.30 -3.57 9.17
N LEU A 131 -15.01 -3.35 10.47
CA LEU A 131 -15.54 -2.20 11.19
C LEU A 131 -14.98 -0.88 10.65
N GLY A 132 -13.72 -0.89 10.15
CA GLY A 132 -13.13 0.29 9.53
C GLY A 132 -13.93 0.77 8.31
N VAL A 133 -14.33 -0.13 7.43
CA VAL A 133 -15.21 0.21 6.30
C VAL A 133 -16.57 0.66 6.78
N ASP A 134 -17.20 -0.08 7.73
CA ASP A 134 -18.52 0.22 8.26
C ASP A 134 -18.58 1.61 8.93
N ASN A 135 -17.62 1.92 9.81
CA ASN A 135 -17.55 3.22 10.50
C ASN A 135 -17.31 4.39 9.53
N LEU A 136 -16.47 4.21 8.51
CA LEU A 136 -16.18 5.26 7.52
C LEU A 136 -17.38 5.55 6.62
N PHE A 137 -18.16 4.53 6.24
CA PHE A 137 -19.38 4.74 5.49
C PHE A 137 -20.49 5.33 6.34
N SER A 138 -20.70 4.82 7.58
CA SER A 138 -21.69 5.37 8.51
C SER A 138 -21.44 6.84 8.83
N TYR A 139 -20.16 7.22 8.94
CA TYR A 139 -19.77 8.63 9.03
C TYR A 139 -20.10 9.38 7.73
N GLY A 140 -19.72 8.81 6.59
CA GLY A 140 -19.89 9.42 5.28
C GLY A 140 -21.35 9.69 4.90
N GLU A 141 -22.30 8.88 5.37
CA GLU A 141 -23.74 9.10 5.18
C GLU A 141 -24.21 10.43 5.80
N GLN A 142 -23.54 10.89 6.85
CA GLN A 142 -23.88 12.11 7.59
C GLN A 142 -23.05 13.33 7.17
N HIS A 143 -21.97 13.13 6.39
CA HIS A 143 -20.91 14.10 6.12
C HIS A 143 -20.54 14.22 4.64
N ASN A 144 -21.50 14.31 3.74
CA ASN A 144 -21.31 14.63 2.31
C ASN A 144 -20.21 13.80 1.60
N LEU A 145 -20.00 12.53 2.01
CA LEU A 145 -19.04 11.65 1.36
C LEU A 145 -19.48 11.38 -0.09
N ARG A 146 -18.64 11.80 -1.03
CA ARG A 146 -18.87 11.56 -2.47
C ARG A 146 -18.32 10.22 -2.90
N ARG A 147 -17.09 9.90 -2.46
CA ARG A 147 -16.42 8.65 -2.89
C ARG A 147 -15.49 8.10 -1.81
N LEU A 148 -15.53 6.77 -1.64
CA LEU A 148 -14.57 6.03 -0.83
C LEU A 148 -13.72 5.11 -1.72
N LEU A 149 -12.39 5.22 -1.60
CA LEU A 149 -11.43 4.25 -2.13
C LEU A 149 -11.02 3.29 -1.02
N TYR A 150 -11.37 2.02 -1.16
CA TYR A 150 -10.90 0.97 -0.27
C TYR A 150 -9.62 0.32 -0.82
N VAL A 151 -8.53 0.41 -0.05
CA VAL A 151 -7.29 -0.30 -0.35
C VAL A 151 -7.41 -1.74 0.18
N SER A 152 -7.82 -2.63 -0.69
CA SER A 152 -7.91 -4.06 -0.46
C SER A 152 -6.54 -4.74 -0.58
N SER A 153 -6.48 -5.92 -1.12
CA SER A 153 -5.24 -6.69 -1.32
C SER A 153 -5.45 -7.76 -2.39
N GLY A 154 -4.39 -8.12 -3.11
CA GLY A 154 -4.39 -9.31 -3.94
C GLY A 154 -4.60 -10.63 -3.18
N GLU A 155 -4.46 -10.64 -1.85
CA GLU A 155 -4.76 -11.83 -1.04
C GLU A 155 -6.25 -12.24 -1.04
N VAL A 156 -7.15 -11.36 -1.48
CA VAL A 156 -8.56 -11.71 -1.68
C VAL A 156 -8.76 -12.89 -2.64
N TYR A 157 -7.81 -13.12 -3.54
CA TYR A 157 -7.89 -14.23 -4.48
C TYR A 157 -7.68 -15.59 -3.82
N GLY A 158 -6.83 -15.68 -2.79
CA GLY A 158 -6.44 -16.97 -2.20
C GLY A 158 -5.52 -17.77 -3.12
N GLU A 159 -5.62 -19.11 -3.05
CA GLU A 159 -4.84 -20.02 -3.90
C GLU A 159 -5.49 -20.10 -5.30
N GLY A 160 -4.68 -19.91 -6.33
CA GLY A 160 -5.10 -19.92 -7.72
C GLY A 160 -4.69 -21.20 -8.46
N ASN A 161 -4.96 -21.20 -9.76
CA ASN A 161 -4.66 -22.31 -10.69
C ASN A 161 -3.42 -22.06 -11.56
N GLY A 162 -2.60 -21.07 -11.22
CA GLY A 162 -1.39 -20.72 -11.98
C GLY A 162 -1.61 -19.70 -13.10
N ILE A 163 -2.84 -19.24 -13.33
CA ILE A 163 -3.17 -18.19 -14.29
C ILE A 163 -3.17 -16.83 -13.55
N PRO A 164 -2.69 -15.73 -14.17
CA PRO A 164 -2.78 -14.40 -13.58
C PRO A 164 -4.21 -14.01 -13.23
N PHE A 165 -4.45 -13.64 -11.97
CA PHE A 165 -5.78 -13.29 -11.47
C PHE A 165 -6.36 -12.06 -12.16
N ARG A 166 -7.60 -12.17 -12.60
CA ARG A 166 -8.46 -11.06 -13.00
C ARG A 166 -9.37 -10.67 -11.85
N GLU A 167 -9.99 -9.49 -11.93
CA GLU A 167 -10.82 -8.97 -10.85
C GLU A 167 -12.07 -9.79 -10.56
N GLU A 168 -12.56 -10.55 -11.51
CA GLU A 168 -13.69 -11.48 -11.41
C GLU A 168 -13.32 -12.86 -10.83
N ASP A 169 -12.04 -13.18 -10.73
CA ASP A 169 -11.59 -14.49 -10.25
C ASP A 169 -11.74 -14.65 -8.74
N SER A 170 -11.91 -15.90 -8.32
CA SER A 170 -11.95 -16.31 -6.91
C SER A 170 -11.27 -17.66 -6.74
N GLY A 171 -10.16 -17.67 -6.03
CA GLY A 171 -9.46 -18.90 -5.64
C GLY A 171 -9.91 -19.40 -4.26
N SER A 172 -9.35 -20.52 -3.85
CA SER A 172 -9.70 -21.18 -2.59
C SER A 172 -9.02 -20.53 -1.38
N LEU A 173 -9.73 -20.54 -0.24
CA LEU A 173 -9.19 -20.22 1.06
C LEU A 173 -9.50 -21.36 2.03
N ASP A 174 -8.56 -21.70 2.88
CA ASP A 174 -8.80 -22.55 4.03
C ASP A 174 -9.44 -21.74 5.16
N TRP A 175 -10.75 -21.72 5.20
CA TRP A 175 -11.55 -20.91 6.13
C TRP A 175 -11.34 -21.27 7.60
N ALA A 176 -10.88 -22.49 7.90
CA ALA A 176 -10.57 -22.94 9.25
C ALA A 176 -9.16 -22.53 9.71
N SER A 177 -8.35 -22.03 8.82
CA SER A 177 -7.03 -21.53 9.14
C SER A 177 -7.07 -20.13 9.75
N LEU A 178 -6.30 -19.91 10.82
CA LEU A 178 -6.09 -18.58 11.38
C LEU A 178 -5.56 -17.59 10.33
N ARG A 179 -4.77 -18.07 9.37
CA ARG A 179 -4.21 -17.29 8.27
C ARG A 179 -5.27 -16.69 7.35
N ALA A 180 -6.49 -17.26 7.33
CA ALA A 180 -7.62 -16.74 6.57
C ALA A 180 -8.16 -15.41 7.10
N CYS A 181 -7.81 -14.99 8.33
CA CYS A 181 -8.33 -13.76 8.95
C CYS A 181 -8.19 -12.52 8.03
N TYR A 182 -7.04 -12.37 7.39
CA TYR A 182 -6.78 -11.22 6.53
C TYR A 182 -7.51 -11.28 5.18
N PRO A 183 -7.35 -12.33 4.34
CA PRO A 183 -8.06 -12.40 3.06
C PRO A 183 -9.59 -12.46 3.24
N ALA A 184 -10.10 -13.13 4.29
CA ALA A 184 -11.53 -13.15 4.59
C ALA A 184 -12.06 -11.76 4.96
N ALA A 185 -11.34 -11.04 5.83
CA ALA A 185 -11.71 -9.68 6.20
C ALA A 185 -11.70 -8.73 5.00
N LYS A 186 -10.69 -8.85 4.12
CA LYS A 186 -10.61 -8.06 2.88
C LYS A 186 -11.79 -8.36 1.94
N ARG A 187 -12.15 -9.64 1.72
CA ARG A 187 -13.35 -10.01 0.93
C ARG A 187 -14.63 -9.44 1.53
N THR A 188 -14.82 -9.58 2.84
CA THR A 188 -15.99 -9.03 3.54
C THR A 188 -16.07 -7.52 3.40
N ALA A 189 -14.95 -6.82 3.57
CA ALA A 189 -14.89 -5.37 3.43
C ALA A 189 -15.19 -4.90 1.99
N GLU A 190 -14.71 -5.62 0.97
CA GLU A 190 -15.10 -5.33 -0.43
C GLU A 190 -16.60 -5.51 -0.65
N THR A 191 -17.20 -6.56 -0.06
CA THR A 191 -18.65 -6.79 -0.14
C THR A 191 -19.43 -5.67 0.56
N LEU A 192 -18.96 -5.20 1.73
CA LEU A 192 -19.55 -4.03 2.41
C LEU A 192 -19.47 -2.78 1.53
N CYS A 193 -18.33 -2.51 0.89
CA CYS A 193 -18.18 -1.40 -0.04
C CYS A 193 -19.24 -1.44 -1.16
N ILE A 194 -19.49 -2.61 -1.74
CA ILE A 194 -20.51 -2.80 -2.79
C ILE A 194 -21.91 -2.59 -2.24
N ALA A 195 -22.18 -3.12 -1.01
CA ALA A 195 -23.48 -3.00 -0.36
C ALA A 195 -23.81 -1.54 -0.02
N TYR A 196 -22.88 -0.79 0.57
CA TYR A 196 -23.04 0.64 0.84
C TYR A 196 -23.28 1.45 -0.43
N ALA A 197 -22.51 1.20 -1.47
CA ALA A 197 -22.70 1.86 -2.75
C ALA A 197 -24.06 1.57 -3.42
N ALA A 198 -24.61 0.38 -3.18
CA ALA A 198 -25.93 0.02 -3.69
C ALA A 198 -27.07 0.61 -2.88
N GLN A 199 -26.94 0.60 -1.54
CA GLN A 199 -27.99 1.01 -0.62
C GLN A 199 -28.07 2.52 -0.41
N PHE A 200 -26.91 3.18 -0.28
CA PHE A 200 -26.81 4.60 0.10
C PHE A 200 -26.32 5.49 -1.06
N GLN A 201 -26.03 4.92 -2.22
CA GLN A 201 -25.59 5.62 -3.43
C GLN A 201 -24.26 6.39 -3.27
N ILE A 202 -23.43 6.02 -2.28
CA ILE A 202 -22.08 6.57 -2.10
C ILE A 202 -21.16 5.89 -3.12
N GLU A 203 -20.44 6.68 -3.92
CA GLU A 203 -19.51 6.09 -4.88
C GLU A 203 -18.37 5.34 -4.17
N THR A 204 -18.07 4.14 -4.64
CA THR A 204 -17.07 3.28 -4.03
C THR A 204 -16.21 2.61 -5.08
N VAL A 205 -14.91 2.70 -4.93
CA VAL A 205 -13.92 2.01 -5.76
C VAL A 205 -12.98 1.18 -4.89
N ILE A 206 -12.53 0.06 -5.42
CA ILE A 206 -11.70 -0.90 -4.70
C ILE A 206 -10.38 -1.06 -5.44
N ALA A 207 -9.28 -0.98 -4.72
CA ALA A 207 -7.96 -1.28 -5.24
C ALA A 207 -7.43 -2.57 -4.62
N ARG A 208 -6.89 -3.46 -5.43
CA ARG A 208 -6.26 -4.73 -5.01
C ARG A 208 -4.76 -4.69 -5.31
N PRO A 209 -3.94 -4.03 -4.46
CA PRO A 209 -2.49 -4.04 -4.63
C PRO A 209 -1.92 -5.45 -4.50
N CYS A 210 -0.91 -5.73 -5.31
CA CYS A 210 -0.03 -6.90 -5.16
C CYS A 210 0.98 -6.70 -4.02
N HIS A 211 2.18 -7.31 -4.10
CA HIS A 211 3.26 -7.09 -3.15
C HIS A 211 3.91 -5.71 -3.40
N ILE A 212 3.56 -4.74 -2.55
CA ILE A 212 4.08 -3.37 -2.63
C ILE A 212 5.34 -3.25 -1.78
N TYR A 213 6.39 -2.64 -2.35
CA TYR A 213 7.65 -2.35 -1.70
C TYR A 213 8.05 -0.88 -1.87
N GLY A 214 8.87 -0.37 -0.95
CA GLY A 214 9.34 1.01 -0.94
C GLY A 214 9.94 1.41 0.40
N PRO A 215 10.45 2.65 0.55
CA PRO A 215 11.23 3.05 1.72
C PRO A 215 10.39 3.42 2.96
N PHE A 216 9.07 3.54 2.85
CA PHE A 216 8.20 3.99 3.94
C PHE A 216 7.67 2.87 4.83
N TYR A 217 8.36 1.72 4.89
CA TYR A 217 7.99 0.66 5.82
C TYR A 217 8.29 1.07 7.28
N THR A 218 7.48 0.58 8.20
CA THR A 218 7.68 0.85 9.64
C THR A 218 8.66 -0.17 10.25
N SER A 219 9.22 0.12 11.42
CA SER A 219 10.06 -0.84 12.16
C SER A 219 9.35 -2.15 12.49
N LYS A 220 8.01 -2.13 12.56
CA LYS A 220 7.15 -3.30 12.82
C LYS A 220 6.78 -4.08 11.55
N ASP A 221 7.18 -3.63 10.36
CA ASP A 221 6.89 -4.33 9.11
C ASP A 221 7.75 -5.60 9.00
N ASP A 222 7.12 -6.76 9.11
CA ASP A 222 7.74 -8.09 9.09
C ASP A 222 7.63 -8.79 7.73
N ARG A 223 7.18 -8.09 6.70
CA ARG A 223 7.12 -8.63 5.34
C ARG A 223 8.53 -8.86 4.80
N ALA A 224 8.66 -9.88 3.94
CA ALA A 224 9.95 -10.32 3.41
C ALA A 224 10.81 -9.18 2.84
N TYR A 225 10.22 -8.30 2.00
CA TYR A 225 10.96 -7.20 1.39
C TYR A 225 11.56 -6.23 2.42
N ALA A 226 10.79 -5.92 3.49
CA ALA A 226 11.25 -5.00 4.54
C ALA A 226 12.39 -5.62 5.36
N GLN A 227 12.33 -6.94 5.57
CA GLN A 227 13.42 -7.67 6.23
C GLN A 227 14.68 -7.68 5.34
N PHE A 228 14.55 -7.95 4.04
CA PHE A 228 15.69 -7.94 3.11
C PHE A 228 16.39 -6.59 3.08
N ILE A 229 15.60 -5.51 2.98
CA ILE A 229 16.16 -4.15 3.00
C ILE A 229 16.85 -3.86 4.32
N ARG A 230 16.24 -4.20 5.49
CA ARG A 230 16.90 -4.00 6.80
C ARG A 230 18.22 -4.75 6.90
N ASN A 231 18.29 -6.01 6.45
CA ASN A 231 19.52 -6.79 6.49
C ASN A 231 20.65 -6.07 5.72
N VAL A 232 20.38 -5.68 4.46
CA VAL A 232 21.43 -5.06 3.64
C VAL A 232 21.84 -3.68 4.15
N LEU A 233 20.92 -2.90 4.71
CA LEU A 233 21.24 -1.61 5.34
C LEU A 233 22.08 -1.79 6.63
N ALA A 234 21.87 -2.88 7.37
CA ALA A 234 22.70 -3.26 8.51
C ALA A 234 24.07 -3.86 8.10
N GLY A 235 24.35 -3.97 6.81
CA GLY A 235 25.59 -4.61 6.32
C GLY A 235 25.55 -6.14 6.36
N GLU A 236 24.37 -6.75 6.57
CA GLU A 236 24.18 -8.18 6.72
C GLU A 236 23.74 -8.83 5.41
N ASN A 237 24.01 -10.13 5.28
CA ASN A 237 23.49 -10.95 4.21
C ASN A 237 21.99 -11.23 4.37
N ILE A 238 21.27 -11.49 3.28
CA ILE A 238 19.85 -11.86 3.31
C ILE A 238 19.73 -13.37 3.59
N ILE A 239 18.99 -13.73 4.64
CA ILE A 239 18.76 -15.15 4.99
C ILE A 239 17.38 -15.59 4.53
N LEU A 240 17.32 -16.56 3.62
CA LEU A 240 16.09 -17.22 3.19
C LEU A 240 15.91 -18.57 3.94
N ARG A 241 14.80 -18.69 4.68
CA ARG A 241 14.42 -19.92 5.40
C ARG A 241 13.52 -20.86 4.60
N SER A 242 13.42 -20.62 3.31
CA SER A 242 12.72 -21.45 2.34
C SER A 242 13.39 -21.34 0.98
N SER A 243 13.00 -22.16 0.01
CA SER A 243 13.53 -22.08 -1.36
C SER A 243 13.27 -20.73 -2.05
N GLY A 244 12.29 -19.98 -1.57
CA GLY A 244 11.92 -18.68 -2.13
C GLY A 244 11.32 -18.70 -3.54
N LEU A 245 10.89 -19.87 -4.03
CA LEU A 245 10.41 -20.06 -5.41
C LEU A 245 8.98 -19.56 -5.66
N GLN A 246 8.29 -19.06 -4.63
CA GLN A 246 6.95 -18.52 -4.76
C GLN A 246 6.95 -17.30 -5.66
N GLN A 247 6.19 -17.37 -6.75
CA GLN A 247 6.05 -16.27 -7.72
C GLN A 247 5.11 -15.18 -7.22
N ARG A 248 5.53 -13.94 -7.36
CA ARG A 248 4.79 -12.75 -6.92
C ARG A 248 4.82 -11.66 -7.97
N SER A 249 3.70 -10.95 -8.13
CA SER A 249 3.76 -9.63 -8.75
C SER A 249 4.24 -8.63 -7.70
N TRP A 250 5.20 -7.82 -8.07
CA TRP A 250 5.70 -6.71 -7.26
C TRP A 250 5.31 -5.38 -7.89
N CYS A 251 5.18 -4.35 -7.07
CA CYS A 251 4.96 -3.00 -7.56
C CYS A 251 5.65 -1.99 -6.63
N TYR A 252 6.36 -1.05 -7.21
CA TYR A 252 6.98 0.04 -6.47
C TYR A 252 5.89 0.92 -5.85
N VAL A 253 6.11 1.42 -4.64
CA VAL A 253 5.08 2.14 -3.88
C VAL A 253 4.59 3.39 -4.61
N VAL A 254 5.43 4.09 -5.36
CA VAL A 254 5.02 5.28 -6.12
C VAL A 254 4.11 4.89 -7.29
N ASP A 255 4.42 3.83 -8.02
CA ASP A 255 3.51 3.28 -9.04
C ASP A 255 2.17 2.86 -8.44
N CYS A 256 2.20 2.21 -7.28
CA CYS A 256 0.98 1.84 -6.56
C CYS A 256 0.14 3.07 -6.20
N VAL A 257 0.76 4.13 -5.67
CA VAL A 257 0.04 5.37 -5.32
C VAL A 257 -0.54 6.04 -6.56
N PHE A 258 0.21 6.10 -7.66
CA PHE A 258 -0.33 6.62 -8.92
C PHE A 258 -1.53 5.80 -9.39
N ALA A 259 -1.46 4.46 -9.29
CA ALA A 259 -2.60 3.58 -9.58
C ALA A 259 -3.81 3.90 -8.69
N LEU A 260 -3.59 4.09 -7.38
CA LEU A 260 -4.67 4.47 -6.45
C LEU A 260 -5.34 5.78 -6.84
N LEU A 261 -4.58 6.77 -7.30
CA LEU A 261 -5.13 8.05 -7.79
C LEU A 261 -5.94 7.85 -9.10
N TYR A 262 -5.48 7.01 -10.02
CA TYR A 262 -6.27 6.63 -11.19
C TYR A 262 -7.57 5.94 -10.81
N VAL A 263 -7.54 5.00 -9.87
CA VAL A 263 -8.73 4.30 -9.37
C VAL A 263 -9.66 5.28 -8.66
N LEU A 264 -9.13 6.19 -7.83
CA LEU A 264 -9.92 7.19 -7.12
C LEU A 264 -10.65 8.13 -8.09
N LEU A 265 -9.96 8.64 -9.11
CA LEU A 265 -10.48 9.71 -9.97
C LEU A 265 -11.16 9.23 -11.25
N LYS A 266 -10.77 8.07 -11.78
CA LYS A 266 -11.31 7.50 -13.03
C LYS A 266 -11.99 6.14 -12.87
N GLY A 267 -11.84 5.48 -11.71
CA GLY A 267 -12.45 4.18 -11.47
C GLY A 267 -13.98 4.26 -11.49
N LYS A 268 -14.62 3.24 -12.05
CA LYS A 268 -16.09 3.11 -12.02
C LYS A 268 -16.52 2.62 -10.65
N THR A 269 -17.56 3.24 -10.08
CA THR A 269 -18.13 2.82 -8.78
C THR A 269 -18.49 1.32 -8.79
N LYS A 270 -18.39 0.68 -7.63
CA LYS A 270 -18.60 -0.77 -7.41
C LYS A 270 -17.64 -1.67 -8.20
N ASN A 271 -16.46 -1.16 -8.60
CA ASN A 271 -15.46 -1.94 -9.31
C ASN A 271 -14.16 -2.06 -8.50
N ALA A 272 -13.59 -3.27 -8.57
CA ALA A 272 -12.23 -3.54 -8.11
C ALA A 272 -11.23 -3.40 -9.27
N TYR A 273 -9.98 -3.05 -8.94
CA TYR A 273 -8.86 -2.90 -9.88
C TYR A 273 -7.61 -3.53 -9.31
N ASN A 274 -6.99 -4.44 -10.04
CA ASN A 274 -5.68 -4.99 -9.72
C ASN A 274 -4.59 -3.95 -9.92
N ILE A 275 -3.69 -3.84 -8.95
CA ILE A 275 -2.53 -2.97 -9.04
C ILE A 275 -1.27 -3.84 -8.94
N ALA A 276 -0.56 -3.97 -10.05
CA ALA A 276 0.68 -4.73 -10.15
C ALA A 276 1.51 -4.26 -11.36
N ASP A 277 2.82 -4.42 -11.30
CA ASP A 277 3.66 -4.33 -12.49
C ASP A 277 3.87 -5.73 -13.06
N VAL A 278 3.23 -6.02 -14.19
CA VAL A 278 3.33 -7.34 -14.85
C VAL A 278 4.75 -7.67 -15.33
N ARG A 279 5.63 -6.66 -15.48
CA ARG A 279 7.05 -6.82 -15.82
C ARG A 279 7.89 -7.27 -14.61
N SER A 280 7.32 -7.12 -13.40
CA SER A 280 7.95 -7.39 -12.10
C SER A 280 7.40 -8.67 -11.46
N ASN A 281 7.06 -9.67 -12.28
CA ASN A 281 6.64 -11.00 -11.82
C ASN A 281 7.88 -11.86 -11.58
N VAL A 282 8.38 -11.85 -10.35
CA VAL A 282 9.56 -12.60 -9.94
C VAL A 282 9.31 -13.35 -8.63
N SER A 283 10.12 -14.38 -8.38
CA SER A 283 10.08 -15.13 -7.11
C SER A 283 10.60 -14.28 -5.94
N ILE A 284 10.28 -14.69 -4.73
CA ILE A 284 10.85 -14.09 -3.50
C ILE A 284 12.37 -14.19 -3.52
N ARG A 285 12.92 -15.31 -4.05
CA ARG A 285 14.36 -15.53 -4.21
C ARG A 285 14.99 -14.52 -5.16
N GLU A 286 14.45 -14.38 -6.38
CA GLU A 286 14.96 -13.43 -7.39
C GLU A 286 14.92 -11.99 -6.87
N PHE A 287 13.87 -11.63 -6.13
CA PHE A 287 13.75 -10.33 -5.50
C PHE A 287 14.82 -10.11 -4.41
N ALA A 288 15.08 -11.13 -3.57
CA ALA A 288 16.14 -11.09 -2.55
C ALA A 288 17.52 -10.96 -3.19
N GLU A 289 17.80 -11.77 -4.24
CA GLU A 289 19.06 -11.74 -4.99
C GLU A 289 19.33 -10.36 -5.63
N MET A 290 18.30 -9.72 -6.16
CA MET A 290 18.40 -8.36 -6.72
C MET A 290 18.77 -7.32 -5.65
N ILE A 291 18.14 -7.36 -4.47
CA ILE A 291 18.46 -6.44 -3.37
C ILE A 291 19.89 -6.68 -2.88
N ALA A 292 20.26 -7.95 -2.68
CA ALA A 292 21.59 -8.33 -2.23
C ALA A 292 22.69 -7.85 -3.20
N LEU A 293 22.50 -8.10 -4.50
CA LEU A 293 23.44 -7.66 -5.54
C LEU A 293 23.67 -6.15 -5.55
N LYS A 294 22.58 -5.36 -5.43
CA LYS A 294 22.68 -3.89 -5.40
C LYS A 294 23.35 -3.33 -4.15
N SER A 295 23.45 -4.14 -3.12
CA SER A 295 24.02 -3.76 -1.81
C SER A 295 25.33 -4.48 -1.50
N GLU A 296 25.94 -5.15 -2.50
CA GLU A 296 27.17 -5.95 -2.35
C GLU A 296 27.07 -6.96 -1.20
N ARG A 297 25.93 -7.65 -1.12
CA ARG A 297 25.63 -8.71 -0.15
C ARG A 297 25.21 -9.99 -0.85
N GLU A 298 25.07 -11.07 -0.09
CA GLU A 298 24.71 -12.39 -0.59
C GLU A 298 23.36 -12.84 -0.03
N VAL A 299 22.73 -13.80 -0.73
CA VAL A 299 21.59 -14.53 -0.24
C VAL A 299 22.05 -15.88 0.30
N ILE A 300 21.81 -16.12 1.58
CA ILE A 300 22.16 -17.36 2.27
C ILE A 300 20.88 -18.17 2.49
N PHE A 301 20.91 -19.44 2.16
CA PHE A 301 19.79 -20.36 2.40
C PHE A 301 20.00 -21.12 3.71
N ASP A 302 19.17 -20.81 4.71
CA ASP A 302 19.06 -21.52 6.00
C ASP A 302 17.79 -22.37 5.99
N LEU A 303 17.88 -23.52 5.32
CA LEU A 303 16.72 -24.40 5.13
C LEU A 303 16.59 -25.35 6.32
N PRO A 304 15.45 -25.38 7.02
CA PRO A 304 15.22 -26.36 8.09
C PRO A 304 15.17 -27.77 7.53
N ASP A 305 15.74 -28.72 8.26
CA ASP A 305 15.88 -30.14 7.89
C ASP A 305 14.57 -30.89 7.57
N ASN A 306 13.40 -30.26 7.82
CA ASN A 306 12.07 -30.82 7.66
C ASN A 306 11.26 -30.10 6.57
N THR A 307 11.62 -30.30 5.32
CA THR A 307 11.00 -29.67 4.14
C THR A 307 9.58 -30.18 3.80
N GLY A 308 9.02 -31.12 4.55
CA GLY A 308 7.75 -31.78 4.22
C GLY A 308 6.47 -31.09 4.73
N LYS A 309 6.53 -30.15 5.69
CA LYS A 309 5.34 -29.63 6.38
C LYS A 309 4.98 -28.18 6.12
N ASN A 310 5.87 -27.39 5.51
CA ASN A 310 5.61 -25.96 5.24
C ASN A 310 5.47 -25.70 3.73
N LYS A 311 4.42 -26.22 3.11
CA LYS A 311 4.03 -25.70 1.79
C LYS A 311 3.61 -24.23 1.98
N PRO A 312 4.09 -23.29 1.14
CA PRO A 312 3.58 -21.93 1.16
C PRO A 312 2.08 -21.97 0.89
N ILE A 313 1.32 -21.16 1.64
CA ILE A 313 -0.16 -21.12 1.54
C ILE A 313 -0.58 -20.67 0.15
N ILE A 314 0.23 -19.84 -0.52
CA ILE A 314 0.01 -19.36 -1.89
C ILE A 314 1.30 -19.56 -2.67
N SER A 315 1.27 -20.44 -3.67
CA SER A 315 2.43 -20.75 -4.53
C SER A 315 2.66 -19.64 -5.57
N GLN A 316 1.60 -19.04 -6.08
CA GLN A 316 1.64 -18.04 -7.11
C GLN A 316 0.59 -16.94 -6.85
N ALA A 317 1.04 -15.68 -6.81
CA ALA A 317 0.19 -14.49 -6.73
C ALA A 317 0.61 -13.50 -7.82
N ILE A 318 0.12 -13.74 -9.03
CA ILE A 318 0.35 -12.93 -10.24
C ILE A 318 -0.99 -12.36 -10.70
N PHE A 319 -0.98 -11.10 -11.17
CA PHE A 319 -2.19 -10.36 -11.47
C PHE A 319 -2.24 -9.88 -12.91
N ASN A 320 -3.43 -9.94 -13.51
CA ASN A 320 -3.76 -9.27 -14.76
C ASN A 320 -4.13 -7.81 -14.45
N THR A 321 -3.61 -6.88 -15.23
CA THR A 321 -3.82 -5.42 -15.03
C THR A 321 -4.55 -4.75 -16.19
N GLU A 322 -5.13 -5.51 -17.11
CA GLU A 322 -5.83 -4.97 -18.29
C GLU A 322 -6.92 -3.96 -17.91
N LYS A 323 -7.61 -4.20 -16.77
CA LYS A 323 -8.73 -3.35 -16.35
C LYS A 323 -8.26 -1.96 -15.92
N ILE A 324 -7.19 -1.87 -15.13
CA ILE A 324 -6.65 -0.57 -14.72
C ILE A 324 -5.93 0.14 -15.88
N ASN A 325 -5.32 -0.62 -16.80
CA ASN A 325 -4.70 -0.05 -18.00
C ASN A 325 -5.74 0.67 -18.88
N LYS A 326 -6.99 0.19 -18.93
CA LYS A 326 -8.09 0.82 -19.68
C LYS A 326 -8.50 2.19 -19.12
N ILE A 327 -8.22 2.48 -17.86
CA ILE A 327 -8.42 3.82 -17.27
C ILE A 327 -7.19 4.72 -17.35
N GLY A 328 -6.11 4.22 -18.00
CA GLY A 328 -4.93 4.99 -18.38
C GLY A 328 -3.71 4.83 -17.46
N TRP A 329 -3.74 3.96 -16.46
CA TRP A 329 -2.59 3.72 -15.61
C TRP A 329 -1.67 2.64 -16.18
N PHE A 330 -0.35 2.91 -16.13
CA PHE A 330 0.73 1.97 -16.41
C PHE A 330 1.88 2.22 -15.44
N PRO A 331 2.57 1.16 -14.96
CA PRO A 331 3.71 1.32 -14.08
C PRO A 331 4.88 2.01 -14.81
N GLN A 332 5.51 2.97 -14.15
CA GLN A 332 6.57 3.80 -14.73
C GLN A 332 7.97 3.24 -14.47
N TRP A 333 8.17 2.63 -13.30
CA TRP A 333 9.48 2.12 -12.88
C TRP A 333 9.59 0.62 -13.05
N LYS A 334 10.75 0.15 -13.54
CA LYS A 334 11.12 -1.26 -13.51
C LYS A 334 11.46 -1.68 -12.08
N LEU A 335 11.45 -2.99 -11.83
CA LEU A 335 11.74 -3.55 -10.50
C LEU A 335 13.11 -3.09 -9.97
N GLU A 336 14.15 -3.16 -10.80
CA GLU A 336 15.50 -2.76 -10.44
C GLU A 336 15.63 -1.27 -10.11
N GLU A 337 14.89 -0.42 -10.82
CA GLU A 337 14.84 1.03 -10.59
C GLU A 337 14.16 1.34 -9.25
N GLY A 338 13.00 0.74 -8.99
CA GLY A 338 12.28 0.91 -7.73
C GLY A 338 13.06 0.40 -6.52
N VAL A 339 13.81 -0.70 -6.66
CA VAL A 339 14.71 -1.20 -5.61
C VAL A 339 15.85 -0.21 -5.37
N SER A 340 16.49 0.32 -6.43
CA SER A 340 17.54 1.34 -6.30
C SER A 340 16.99 2.60 -5.62
N HIS A 341 15.84 3.12 -6.05
CA HIS A 341 15.22 4.30 -5.42
C HIS A 341 14.91 4.07 -3.94
N THR A 342 14.49 2.85 -3.58
CA THR A 342 14.21 2.46 -2.20
C THR A 342 15.48 2.49 -1.35
N LEU A 343 16.56 1.84 -1.82
CA LEU A 343 17.83 1.77 -1.11
C LEU A 343 18.47 3.16 -0.99
N ASN A 344 18.54 3.92 -2.10
CA ASN A 344 19.11 5.25 -2.10
C ASN A 344 18.40 6.21 -1.16
N THR A 345 17.05 6.14 -1.10
CA THR A 345 16.27 6.96 -0.16
C THR A 345 16.65 6.66 1.30
N LEU A 346 16.89 5.39 1.64
CA LEU A 346 17.20 4.97 3.00
C LEU A 346 18.66 5.19 3.39
N ILE A 347 19.61 5.16 2.42
CA ILE A 347 21.03 5.41 2.63
C ILE A 347 21.30 6.92 2.74
N SER A 348 20.61 7.75 1.96
CA SER A 348 20.83 9.20 1.90
C SER A 348 20.39 9.98 3.15
N VAL A 349 19.73 9.35 4.10
CA VAL A 349 19.35 9.93 5.39
C VAL A 349 20.39 9.59 6.45
N ASP A 350 21.61 10.14 6.29
CA ASP A 350 22.70 10.21 7.30
C ASP A 350 22.82 9.05 8.30
N GLY A 351 22.80 7.80 7.85
CA GLY A 351 23.08 6.65 8.71
C GLY A 351 22.15 6.47 9.92
N THR A 352 21.14 7.29 10.06
CA THR A 352 20.08 7.17 11.08
C THR A 352 18.84 6.59 10.46
N TYR A 353 18.53 5.36 10.83
CA TYR A 353 17.30 4.66 10.42
C TYR A 353 16.08 5.45 10.90
N ILE A 354 15.17 5.76 9.99
CA ILE A 354 13.85 6.35 10.29
C ILE A 354 12.89 5.27 10.78
#